data_3b298395a1e66f0c2a74c3cfba8fb235
#
_entry.id   3b298395a1e66f0c2a74c3cfba8fb235
#
_cell.length_a   1.000
_cell.length_b   1.000
_cell.length_c   1.000
_cell.angle_alpha   90.00
_cell.angle_beta   90.00
_cell.angle_gamma   90.00
#
_symmetry.space_group_name_H-M   'P 1'
#
loop_
_entity.id
_entity.type
_entity.pdbx_description
1 polymer ?
#
loop_
_entity_poly.entity_id
_entity_poly.type
_entity_poly.pdbx_seq_one_letter_code
_entity_poly.pdbx_strand_id
1 'polypeptide(L)'
;MNFDTNDLKSLEEYLKLNHISKEEVCLVGSSTLSLIGIRKHNDIDIVIHSRNTNKNLSSHQFIERVNSPWSSLFSDDELIENSNLHILLNGFKFVVPELVYHKKVWHNRPKDKTDIIELNEYAIMHKEWNWKLILEFLPKPSFVKIFLEKIKNRCNLYDQKIRKYFRIAKHLHNDCVQMIPTNL
;
A
#
# COMPACT_ATOMS: atom_id res chain seq x y z
N MET A 1 -4.34 12.97 11.23
CA MET A 1 -4.73 12.86 9.83
C MET A 1 -4.26 14.09 9.10
N ASN A 2 -3.41 13.95 8.09
CA ASN A 2 -2.73 15.08 7.43
C ASN A 2 -3.06 15.19 5.93
N PHE A 3 -4.15 14.54 5.47
CA PHE A 3 -4.58 14.70 4.08
C PHE A 3 -5.26 16.06 3.90
N ASP A 4 -4.86 16.82 2.86
CA ASP A 4 -5.42 18.15 2.60
C ASP A 4 -6.85 18.01 2.08
N THR A 5 -7.80 18.67 2.73
CA THR A 5 -9.21 18.65 2.31
C THR A 5 -9.45 19.36 0.98
N ASN A 6 -8.57 20.27 0.57
CA ASN A 6 -8.65 20.93 -0.73
C ASN A 6 -8.33 19.97 -1.87
N ASP A 7 -7.41 19.02 -1.65
CA ASP A 7 -7.09 18.00 -2.63
C ASP A 7 -8.27 17.05 -2.87
N LEU A 8 -9.03 16.71 -1.79
CA LEU A 8 -10.26 15.93 -1.95
C LEU A 8 -11.36 16.69 -2.70
N LYS A 9 -11.47 18.01 -2.51
CA LYS A 9 -12.42 18.82 -3.28
C LYS A 9 -12.04 18.86 -4.77
N SER A 10 -10.77 19.07 -5.08
CA SER A 10 -10.27 19.03 -6.46
C SER A 10 -10.50 17.67 -7.11
N LEU A 11 -10.28 16.58 -6.37
CA LEU A 11 -10.61 15.23 -6.83
C LEU A 11 -12.12 15.07 -7.08
N GLU A 12 -12.95 15.55 -6.17
CA GLU A 12 -14.41 15.48 -6.32
C GLU A 12 -14.91 16.23 -7.55
N GLU A 13 -14.38 17.42 -7.82
CA GLU A 13 -14.68 18.19 -9.03
C GLU A 13 -14.24 17.44 -10.29
N TYR A 14 -13.03 16.88 -10.28
CA TYR A 14 -12.53 16.05 -11.38
C TYR A 14 -13.45 14.84 -11.66
N LEU A 15 -13.87 14.12 -10.62
CA LEU A 15 -14.75 12.97 -10.75
C LEU A 15 -16.14 13.38 -11.30
N LYS A 16 -16.70 14.50 -10.83
CA LYS A 16 -17.98 15.04 -11.31
C LYS A 16 -17.91 15.39 -12.79
N LEU A 17 -16.84 16.07 -13.24
CA LEU A 17 -16.64 16.43 -14.65
C LEU A 17 -16.55 15.19 -15.55
N ASN A 18 -16.08 14.08 -15.02
CA ASN A 18 -15.95 12.83 -15.75
C ASN A 18 -17.11 11.85 -15.52
N HIS A 19 -18.16 12.26 -14.80
CA HIS A 19 -19.32 11.43 -14.47
C HIS A 19 -18.92 10.13 -13.77
N ILE A 20 -17.99 10.19 -12.81
CA ILE A 20 -17.52 9.08 -12.00
C ILE A 20 -17.95 9.33 -10.55
N SER A 21 -18.49 8.30 -9.91
CA SER A 21 -18.85 8.35 -8.50
C SER A 21 -17.62 8.13 -7.59
N LYS A 22 -17.64 8.70 -6.39
CA LYS A 22 -16.60 8.46 -5.37
C LYS A 22 -16.49 6.98 -4.98
N GLU A 23 -17.60 6.25 -5.02
CA GLU A 23 -17.67 4.83 -4.72
C GLU A 23 -16.94 3.97 -5.75
N GLU A 24 -16.69 4.53 -6.94
CA GLU A 24 -16.05 3.86 -8.07
C GLU A 24 -14.53 4.11 -8.15
N VAL A 25 -13.96 4.74 -7.14
CA VAL A 25 -12.53 5.06 -7.10
C VAL A 25 -11.89 4.66 -5.78
N CYS A 26 -10.59 4.36 -5.83
CA CYS A 26 -9.76 4.22 -4.65
C CYS A 26 -8.44 4.99 -4.84
N LEU A 27 -8.09 5.80 -3.86
CA LEU A 27 -6.82 6.51 -3.81
C LEU A 27 -5.73 5.51 -3.40
N VAL A 28 -4.60 5.57 -4.08
CA VAL A 28 -3.51 4.61 -3.90
C VAL A 28 -2.16 5.33 -3.70
N GLY A 29 -1.12 4.57 -3.41
CA GLY A 29 0.25 5.08 -3.36
C GLY A 29 0.50 6.09 -2.25
N SER A 30 1.05 7.26 -2.61
CA SER A 30 1.45 8.30 -1.66
C SER A 30 0.27 8.96 -0.95
N SER A 31 -0.93 8.89 -1.50
CA SER A 31 -2.15 9.40 -0.87
C SER A 31 -2.42 8.72 0.48
N THR A 32 -2.23 7.39 0.55
CA THR A 32 -2.35 6.66 1.82
C THR A 32 -1.29 7.08 2.84
N LEU A 33 -0.04 7.32 2.41
CA LEU A 33 1.02 7.79 3.31
C LEU A 33 0.69 9.15 3.92
N SER A 34 0.09 10.03 3.13
CA SER A 34 -0.39 11.33 3.60
C SER A 34 -1.56 11.18 4.57
N LEU A 35 -2.49 10.27 4.29
CA LEU A 35 -3.63 9.98 5.16
C LEU A 35 -3.18 9.56 6.57
N ILE A 36 -2.21 8.66 6.67
CA ILE A 36 -1.69 8.15 7.95
C ILE A 36 -0.59 9.02 8.58
N GLY A 37 -0.25 10.15 7.95
CA GLY A 37 0.64 11.16 8.52
C GLY A 37 2.14 10.89 8.36
N ILE A 38 2.51 9.94 7.50
CA ILE A 38 3.93 9.63 7.22
C ILE A 38 4.58 10.78 6.45
N ARG A 39 4.01 11.18 5.32
CA ARG A 39 4.47 12.34 4.54
C ARG A 39 3.37 12.91 3.65
N LYS A 40 3.57 14.12 3.17
CA LYS A 40 2.69 14.68 2.14
C LYS A 40 2.80 13.90 0.82
N HIS A 41 1.69 13.80 0.10
CA HIS A 41 1.70 13.35 -1.30
C HIS A 41 2.08 14.51 -2.22
N ASN A 42 2.64 14.20 -3.39
CA ASN A 42 2.92 15.19 -4.44
C ASN A 42 1.84 15.16 -5.51
N ASP A 43 1.27 14.01 -5.71
CA ASP A 43 0.24 13.67 -6.69
C ASP A 43 -0.80 12.75 -6.05
N ILE A 44 -1.98 12.69 -6.63
CA ILE A 44 -3.04 11.79 -6.21
C ILE A 44 -3.19 10.71 -7.28
N ASP A 45 -2.64 9.53 -7.00
CA ASP A 45 -2.88 8.34 -7.82
C ASP A 45 -4.25 7.77 -7.49
N ILE A 46 -5.07 7.48 -8.51
CA ILE A 46 -6.36 6.82 -8.35
C ILE A 46 -6.46 5.57 -9.24
N VAL A 47 -7.11 4.54 -8.72
CA VAL A 47 -7.65 3.44 -9.50
C VAL A 47 -9.16 3.65 -9.66
N ILE A 48 -9.69 3.24 -10.80
CA ILE A 48 -11.10 3.45 -11.17
C ILE A 48 -11.70 2.11 -11.54
N HIS A 49 -12.93 1.87 -11.10
CA HIS A 49 -13.66 0.64 -11.39
C HIS A 49 -13.70 0.34 -12.89
N SER A 50 -13.51 -0.91 -13.26
CA SER A 50 -13.37 -1.38 -14.65
C SER A 50 -14.51 -0.93 -15.56
N ARG A 51 -15.73 -0.81 -15.04
CA ARG A 51 -16.90 -0.29 -15.78
C ARG A 51 -16.71 1.15 -16.32
N ASN A 52 -15.76 1.91 -15.78
CA ASN A 52 -15.45 3.28 -16.19
C ASN A 52 -14.16 3.40 -17.03
N THR A 53 -13.48 2.31 -17.34
CA THR A 53 -12.17 2.33 -18.03
C THR A 53 -12.24 2.90 -19.45
N ASN A 54 -13.39 2.81 -20.11
CA ASN A 54 -13.59 3.32 -21.48
C ASN A 54 -13.83 4.84 -21.53
N LYS A 55 -13.91 5.53 -20.39
CA LYS A 55 -14.06 6.98 -20.36
C LYS A 55 -12.74 7.64 -20.71
N ASN A 56 -12.80 8.59 -21.64
CA ASN A 56 -11.65 9.40 -22.02
C ASN A 56 -11.39 10.43 -20.91
N LEU A 57 -10.61 10.04 -19.89
CA LEU A 57 -10.33 10.86 -18.73
C LEU A 57 -9.18 11.80 -19.04
N SER A 58 -9.46 13.12 -19.01
CA SER A 58 -8.42 14.13 -19.06
C SER A 58 -7.55 14.05 -17.81
N SER A 59 -6.24 14.18 -17.97
CA SER A 59 -5.33 14.27 -16.82
C SER A 59 -5.55 15.61 -16.09
N HIS A 60 -5.64 15.54 -14.78
CA HIS A 60 -5.55 16.72 -13.91
C HIS A 60 -4.14 16.80 -13.34
N GLN A 61 -3.58 18.01 -13.20
CA GLN A 61 -2.18 18.19 -12.77
C GLN A 61 -1.83 17.54 -11.42
N PHE A 62 -2.84 17.25 -10.59
CA PHE A 62 -2.68 16.64 -9.27
C PHE A 62 -3.22 15.23 -9.18
N ILE A 63 -3.80 14.69 -10.26
CA ILE A 63 -4.50 13.41 -10.27
C ILE A 63 -3.96 12.59 -11.42
N GLU A 64 -3.30 11.48 -11.09
CA GLU A 64 -2.81 10.54 -12.07
C GLU A 64 -3.65 9.26 -12.02
N ARG A 65 -4.24 8.91 -13.17
CA ARG A 65 -4.93 7.63 -13.30
C ARG A 65 -3.91 6.53 -13.56
N VAL A 66 -3.98 5.47 -12.76
CA VAL A 66 -3.18 4.27 -13.01
C VAL A 66 -3.75 3.50 -14.19
N ASN A 67 -2.96 3.35 -15.26
CA ASN A 67 -3.38 2.69 -16.51
C ASN A 67 -3.22 1.16 -16.53
N SER A 68 -2.73 0.58 -15.44
CA SER A 68 -2.57 -0.86 -15.24
C SER A 68 -3.02 -1.22 -13.83
N PRO A 69 -3.33 -2.49 -13.54
CA PRO A 69 -3.67 -2.89 -12.16
C PRO A 69 -2.65 -2.34 -11.18
N TRP A 70 -3.13 -1.59 -10.18
CA TRP A 70 -2.23 -0.96 -9.22
C TRP A 70 -1.52 -2.00 -8.36
N SER A 71 -2.21 -3.06 -8.00
CA SER A 71 -1.67 -4.16 -7.19
C SER A 71 -1.43 -5.40 -8.06
N SER A 72 -0.38 -6.15 -7.75
CA SER A 72 -0.17 -7.50 -8.30
C SER A 72 -0.96 -8.56 -7.54
N LEU A 73 -1.60 -8.20 -6.42
CA LEU A 73 -2.33 -9.11 -5.52
C LEU A 73 -3.83 -9.04 -5.73
N PHE A 74 -4.35 -7.86 -6.03
CA PHE A 74 -5.78 -7.58 -6.16
C PHE A 74 -6.03 -6.77 -7.42
N SER A 75 -7.15 -7.02 -8.08
CA SER A 75 -7.65 -6.18 -9.16
C SER A 75 -8.05 -4.79 -8.62
N ASP A 76 -8.15 -3.81 -9.50
CA ASP A 76 -8.58 -2.47 -9.11
C ASP A 76 -10.03 -2.49 -8.59
N ASP A 77 -10.88 -3.37 -9.13
CA ASP A 77 -12.25 -3.55 -8.66
C ASP A 77 -12.29 -4.13 -7.24
N GLU A 78 -11.44 -5.11 -6.93
CA GLU A 78 -11.33 -5.64 -5.56
C GLU A 78 -10.85 -4.58 -4.56
N LEU A 79 -9.91 -3.70 -4.95
CA LEU A 79 -9.46 -2.59 -4.10
C LEU A 79 -10.61 -1.61 -3.78
N ILE A 80 -11.55 -1.47 -4.71
CA ILE A 80 -12.70 -0.57 -4.59
C ILE A 80 -13.85 -1.23 -3.81
N GLU A 81 -14.14 -2.50 -4.07
CA GLU A 81 -15.33 -3.18 -3.54
C GLU A 81 -15.11 -3.84 -2.18
N ASN A 82 -13.89 -4.33 -1.90
CA ASN A 82 -13.60 -5.02 -0.65
C ASN A 82 -13.22 -4.03 0.46
N SER A 83 -14.10 -3.87 1.43
CA SER A 83 -13.91 -2.95 2.57
C SER A 83 -12.69 -3.26 3.44
N ASN A 84 -12.11 -4.46 3.36
CA ASN A 84 -10.88 -4.80 4.08
C ASN A 84 -9.62 -4.27 3.39
N LEU A 85 -9.72 -3.80 2.14
CA LEU A 85 -8.60 -3.34 1.35
C LEU A 85 -8.47 -1.82 1.30
N HIS A 86 -9.41 -1.08 1.92
CA HIS A 86 -9.37 0.37 1.94
C HIS A 86 -9.85 0.98 3.26
N ILE A 87 -9.41 2.19 3.51
CA ILE A 87 -9.83 3.07 4.61
C ILE A 87 -10.72 4.16 4.02
N LEU A 88 -11.81 4.52 4.72
CA LEU A 88 -12.71 5.59 4.28
C LEU A 88 -12.37 6.91 4.97
N LEU A 89 -12.24 7.98 4.18
CA LEU A 89 -12.19 9.36 4.66
C LEU A 89 -13.07 10.25 3.77
N ASN A 90 -14.04 10.92 4.35
CA ASN A 90 -14.98 11.84 3.64
C ASN A 90 -15.65 11.19 2.41
N GLY A 91 -15.95 9.90 2.49
CA GLY A 91 -16.54 9.12 1.40
C GLY A 91 -15.56 8.65 0.32
N PHE A 92 -14.27 9.03 0.40
CA PHE A 92 -13.22 8.50 -0.46
C PHE A 92 -12.57 7.27 0.15
N LYS A 93 -12.26 6.31 -0.69
CA LYS A 93 -11.52 5.09 -0.35
C LYS A 93 -10.03 5.32 -0.54
N PHE A 94 -9.23 4.93 0.44
CA PHE A 94 -7.77 4.94 0.38
C PHE A 94 -7.29 3.52 0.59
N VAL A 95 -6.48 2.99 -0.29
CA VAL A 95 -5.92 1.64 -0.12
C VAL A 95 -5.23 1.51 1.24
N VAL A 96 -5.34 0.35 1.89
CA VAL A 96 -4.70 0.13 3.21
C VAL A 96 -3.17 0.25 3.12
N PRO A 97 -2.51 0.76 4.18
CA PRO A 97 -1.07 1.00 4.18
C PRO A 97 -0.25 -0.27 3.97
N GLU A 98 -0.75 -1.44 4.34
CA GLU A 98 -0.12 -2.74 4.12
C GLU A 98 0.12 -3.02 2.63
N LEU A 99 -0.86 -2.70 1.79
CA LEU A 99 -0.73 -2.88 0.33
C LEU A 99 0.24 -1.85 -0.27
N VAL A 100 0.28 -0.63 0.26
CA VAL A 100 1.29 0.37 -0.14
C VAL A 100 2.69 -0.12 0.21
N TYR A 101 2.87 -0.66 1.43
CA TYR A 101 4.12 -1.27 1.85
C TYR A 101 4.55 -2.40 0.90
N HIS A 102 3.65 -3.37 0.65
CA HIS A 102 3.89 -4.48 -0.27
C HIS A 102 4.35 -3.99 -1.65
N LYS A 103 3.62 -3.04 -2.24
CA LYS A 103 3.96 -2.49 -3.56
C LYS A 103 5.34 -1.83 -3.57
N LYS A 104 5.66 -1.02 -2.55
CA LYS A 104 6.96 -0.34 -2.45
C LYS A 104 8.13 -1.31 -2.27
N VAL A 105 7.95 -2.33 -1.44
CA VAL A 105 8.94 -3.41 -1.25
C VAL A 105 9.16 -4.17 -2.56
N TRP A 106 8.08 -4.50 -3.27
CA TRP A 106 8.14 -5.20 -4.55
C TRP A 106 8.89 -4.39 -5.62
N HIS A 107 8.54 -3.12 -5.79
CA HIS A 107 9.20 -2.24 -6.76
C HIS A 107 10.63 -1.88 -6.39
N ASN A 108 10.93 -1.77 -5.09
CA ASN A 108 12.26 -1.49 -4.52
C ASN A 108 13.00 -0.33 -5.21
N ARG A 109 12.27 0.73 -5.59
CA ARG A 109 12.86 1.92 -6.22
C ARG A 109 13.65 2.72 -5.19
N PRO A 110 14.71 3.45 -5.58
CA PRO A 110 15.47 4.29 -4.65
C PRO A 110 14.59 5.27 -3.86
N LYS A 111 13.57 5.85 -4.50
CA LYS A 111 12.62 6.79 -3.88
C LYS A 111 11.68 6.14 -2.85
N ASP A 112 11.52 4.81 -2.89
CA ASP A 112 10.61 4.10 -1.98
C ASP A 112 11.29 3.69 -0.66
N LYS A 113 12.62 3.83 -0.55
CA LYS A 113 13.38 3.36 0.64
C LYS A 113 12.96 4.05 1.92
N THR A 114 12.82 5.38 1.89
CA THR A 114 12.39 6.17 3.04
C THR A 114 10.96 5.79 3.43
N ASP A 115 10.05 5.71 2.46
CA ASP A 115 8.67 5.31 2.69
C ASP A 115 8.57 3.92 3.32
N ILE A 116 9.41 2.96 2.91
CA ILE A 116 9.45 1.61 3.49
C ILE A 116 9.90 1.64 4.95
N ILE A 117 10.90 2.46 5.29
CA ILE A 117 11.37 2.61 6.68
C ILE A 117 10.26 3.20 7.55
N GLU A 118 9.65 4.28 7.11
CA GLU A 118 8.60 4.98 7.85
C GLU A 118 7.33 4.12 8.01
N LEU A 119 6.96 3.34 6.96
CA LEU A 119 5.87 2.37 7.05
C LEU A 119 6.16 1.25 8.04
N ASN A 120 7.41 0.78 8.14
CA ASN A 120 7.80 -0.19 9.15
C ASN A 120 7.69 0.38 10.57
N GLU A 121 8.12 1.63 10.77
CA GLU A 121 7.98 2.31 12.07
C GLU A 121 6.50 2.49 12.42
N TYR A 122 5.69 2.89 11.45
CA TYR A 122 4.24 2.98 11.60
C TYR A 122 3.62 1.64 12.00
N ALA A 123 3.98 0.55 11.31
CA ALA A 123 3.47 -0.80 11.59
C ALA A 123 3.82 -1.29 13.01
N ILE A 124 4.97 -0.90 13.55
CA ILE A 124 5.39 -1.25 14.91
C ILE A 124 4.58 -0.49 15.96
N MET A 125 4.26 0.77 15.68
CA MET A 125 3.49 1.61 16.60
C MET A 125 1.99 1.25 16.60
N HIS A 126 1.48 0.76 15.50
CA HIS A 126 0.07 0.44 15.31
C HIS A 126 -0.15 -1.07 15.34
N LYS A 127 -0.68 -1.59 16.47
CA LYS A 127 -0.94 -3.03 16.70
C LYS A 127 -1.98 -3.62 15.71
N GLU A 128 -2.75 -2.77 15.05
CA GLU A 128 -3.81 -3.14 14.11
C GLU A 128 -3.29 -3.46 12.71
N TRP A 129 -1.98 -3.31 12.47
CA TRP A 129 -1.38 -3.62 11.18
C TRP A 129 -1.61 -5.09 10.81
N ASN A 130 -2.31 -5.30 9.70
CA ASN A 130 -2.70 -6.64 9.27
C ASN A 130 -1.58 -7.34 8.46
N TRP A 131 -0.59 -7.86 9.16
CA TRP A 131 0.49 -8.63 8.53
C TRP A 131 -0.02 -9.84 7.74
N LYS A 132 -1.18 -10.43 8.11
CA LYS A 132 -1.76 -11.56 7.37
C LYS A 132 -2.07 -11.16 5.93
N LEU A 133 -2.59 -9.97 5.71
CA LEU A 133 -2.88 -9.46 4.38
C LEU A 133 -1.64 -9.42 3.47
N ILE A 134 -0.46 -9.21 4.05
CA ILE A 134 0.80 -9.20 3.31
C ILE A 134 1.38 -10.62 3.20
N LEU A 135 1.34 -11.38 4.29
CA LEU A 135 1.99 -12.69 4.38
C LEU A 135 1.29 -13.77 3.54
N GLU A 136 -0.05 -13.71 3.41
CA GLU A 136 -0.81 -14.62 2.54
C GLU A 136 -0.40 -14.50 1.06
N PHE A 137 0.12 -13.34 0.68
CA PHE A 137 0.48 -13.01 -0.70
C PHE A 137 2.00 -12.90 -0.93
N LEU A 138 2.82 -13.10 0.09
CA LEU A 138 4.26 -13.21 -0.14
C LEU A 138 4.55 -14.50 -0.91
N PRO A 139 5.31 -14.45 -2.01
CA PRO A 139 5.69 -15.64 -2.72
C PRO A 139 6.44 -16.60 -1.80
N LYS A 140 6.22 -17.91 -2.03
CA LYS A 140 6.68 -19.06 -1.21
C LYS A 140 8.05 -18.88 -0.52
N PRO A 141 8.31 -19.59 0.56
CA PRO A 141 9.47 -19.42 1.49
C PRO A 141 10.84 -19.21 0.83
N SER A 142 11.07 -19.76 -0.37
CA SER A 142 12.30 -19.58 -1.13
C SER A 142 12.57 -18.12 -1.53
N PHE A 143 11.52 -17.37 -1.87
CA PHE A 143 11.64 -15.96 -2.26
C PHE A 143 11.85 -15.06 -1.05
N VAL A 144 11.20 -15.35 0.06
CA VAL A 144 11.40 -14.65 1.34
C VAL A 144 12.83 -14.85 1.81
N LYS A 145 13.40 -16.05 1.66
CA LYS A 145 14.80 -16.33 2.00
C LYS A 145 15.76 -15.53 1.14
N ILE A 146 15.56 -15.52 -0.18
CA ILE A 146 16.39 -14.71 -1.12
C ILE A 146 16.21 -13.21 -0.84
N PHE A 147 14.99 -12.75 -0.54
CA PHE A 147 14.70 -11.37 -0.19
C PHE A 147 15.39 -10.97 1.13
N LEU A 148 15.28 -11.79 2.17
CA LEU A 148 15.96 -11.58 3.44
C LEU A 148 17.48 -11.64 3.31
N GLU A 149 18.03 -12.52 2.47
CA GLU A 149 19.48 -12.55 2.17
C GLU A 149 19.93 -11.31 1.39
N LYS A 150 19.15 -10.83 0.42
CA LYS A 150 19.46 -9.57 -0.30
C LYS A 150 19.41 -8.35 0.64
N ILE A 151 18.44 -8.29 1.55
CA ILE A 151 18.39 -7.26 2.59
C ILE A 151 19.60 -7.41 3.53
N LYS A 152 19.90 -8.60 4.01
CA LYS A 152 21.04 -8.88 4.89
C LYS A 152 22.38 -8.47 4.24
N ASN A 153 22.57 -8.79 2.97
CA ASN A 153 23.80 -8.44 2.24
C ASN A 153 23.91 -6.94 1.94
N ARG A 154 22.79 -6.22 1.82
CA ARG A 154 22.79 -4.75 1.69
C ARG A 154 22.87 -4.02 3.04
N CYS A 155 22.40 -4.63 4.12
CA CYS A 155 22.38 -4.05 5.47
C CYS A 155 23.63 -4.35 6.30
N ASN A 156 24.63 -5.04 5.79
CA ASN A 156 25.93 -5.16 6.46
C ASN A 156 26.64 -3.81 6.67
N LEU A 157 26.03 -2.73 6.23
CA LEU A 157 26.55 -1.35 6.35
C LEU A 157 25.75 -0.44 7.31
N TYR A 158 24.58 -0.84 7.82
CA TYR A 158 23.80 0.08 8.66
C TYR A 158 22.98 -0.63 9.78
N ASP A 159 23.46 -0.41 11.02
CA ASP A 159 22.73 -0.11 12.25
C ASP A 159 21.95 -1.19 13.04
N GLN A 160 22.16 -1.15 14.36
CA GLN A 160 21.51 -1.98 15.39
C GLN A 160 19.97 -1.94 15.36
N LYS A 161 19.37 -0.82 14.88
CA LYS A 161 17.90 -0.71 14.70
C LYS A 161 17.39 -1.77 13.71
N ILE A 162 18.02 -1.91 12.56
CA ILE A 162 17.64 -2.90 11.53
C ILE A 162 17.76 -4.33 12.06
N ARG A 163 18.75 -4.63 12.92
CA ARG A 163 18.86 -5.96 13.58
C ARG A 163 17.68 -6.26 14.51
N LYS A 164 17.08 -5.24 15.13
CA LYS A 164 15.87 -5.37 15.93
C LYS A 164 14.67 -5.73 15.04
N TYR A 165 14.54 -5.10 13.90
CA TYR A 165 13.48 -5.41 12.92
C TYR A 165 13.61 -6.81 12.33
N PHE A 166 14.84 -7.26 12.04
CA PHE A 166 15.10 -8.63 11.60
C PHE A 166 14.71 -9.67 12.65
N ARG A 167 14.91 -9.38 13.93
CA ARG A 167 14.47 -10.26 15.02
C ARG A 167 12.94 -10.37 15.07
N ILE A 168 12.24 -9.25 14.89
CA ILE A 168 10.77 -9.20 14.87
C ILE A 168 10.23 -9.95 13.65
N ALA A 169 10.75 -9.70 12.45
CA ALA A 169 10.35 -10.41 11.25
C ALA A 169 10.62 -11.92 11.33
N LYS A 170 11.72 -12.34 11.95
CA LYS A 170 12.04 -13.74 12.21
C LYS A 170 11.12 -14.39 13.24
N HIS A 171 10.71 -13.65 14.28
CA HIS A 171 9.72 -14.11 15.25
C HIS A 171 8.35 -14.31 14.59
N LEU A 172 7.89 -13.31 13.84
CA LEU A 172 6.62 -13.39 13.10
C LEU A 172 6.61 -14.54 12.09
N HIS A 173 7.74 -14.78 11.39
CA HIS A 173 7.86 -15.92 10.48
C HIS A 173 7.79 -17.27 11.23
N ASN A 174 8.44 -17.40 12.37
CA ASN A 174 8.39 -18.62 13.17
C ASN A 174 7.01 -18.84 13.79
N ASP A 175 6.33 -17.78 14.22
CA ASP A 175 4.98 -17.85 14.77
C ASP A 175 3.95 -18.22 13.67
N CYS A 176 4.11 -17.73 12.46
CA CYS A 176 3.28 -18.12 11.30
C CYS A 176 3.51 -19.59 10.88
N VAL A 177 4.74 -20.08 10.93
CA VAL A 177 5.05 -21.49 10.60
C VAL A 177 4.49 -22.45 11.65
N GLN A 178 4.41 -22.05 12.92
CA GLN A 178 3.80 -22.86 13.98
C GLN A 178 2.27 -22.87 13.96
N MET A 179 1.62 -21.91 13.28
CA MET A 179 0.16 -21.85 13.15
C MET A 179 -0.41 -22.64 11.98
N ILE A 180 0.42 -23.26 11.15
CA ILE A 180 -0.06 -24.16 10.09
C ILE A 180 -0.36 -25.51 10.74
N PRO A 181 -1.64 -25.97 10.80
CA PRO A 181 -1.95 -27.29 11.33
C PRO A 181 -1.26 -28.35 10.46
N THR A 182 -0.48 -29.21 11.10
CA THR A 182 0.21 -30.35 10.44
C THR A 182 -0.73 -31.51 10.09
N ASN A 183 -2.03 -31.25 9.95
CA ASN A 183 -3.02 -32.25 9.57
C ASN A 183 -3.67 -31.89 8.22
N LEU A 184 -3.06 -32.33 7.16
CA LEU A 184 -3.67 -32.70 5.89
C LEU A 184 -3.04 -34.01 5.40
#